data_4535308267e60fc4697c474d18c91d64
#
_entry.id   4535308267e60fc4697c474d18c91d64
#
_cell.length_a   1.000
_cell.length_b   1.000
_cell.length_c   1.000
_cell.angle_alpha   90.00
_cell.angle_beta   90.00
_cell.angle_gamma   90.00
#
_symmetry.space_group_name_H-M   'P 1'
#
loop_
_entity.id
_entity.type
_entity.pdbx_description
1 polymer ?
#
loop_
_entity_poly.entity_id
_entity_poly.type
_entity_poly.pdbx_seq_one_letter_code
_entity_poly.pdbx_strand_id
1 'polypeptide(L)'
;MKLAVIRLAIAVILLLLTDPLASAPTAQPREKVPRVGYLSPGSSSDPVRQNRFEAFRQGLRELGYVEGQNIAIESRWAEGKYDRYSALTADLVRLKVDVIVAVGGRATQDAQRATRTIPIVMSVVIDPLGSGLVVSLARPGGNVTGLTIMASDLVGKQLELLKEVVPMVSRVALLWNPANPGSAPQLREAEAAARALGVRLQTLEARDPQEIGSAFAAMTRERAGALVILADAILTNQRRQIAELAAKRRLPAVYGVSEYAEAGGLMFYGPSSLDLERRAATFVDKILKGAKPADLPVEQPSKFELVINLKTAKALGLTMPPSLLQRADRVIE
;
A
#
# COMPACT_ATOMS: atom_id res chain seq x y z
N MET A 1 -80.21 0.71 -49.37
CA MET A 1 -78.88 1.17 -49.77
C MET A 1 -78.30 2.29 -48.85
N LYS A 2 -79.10 3.05 -48.11
CA LYS A 2 -78.59 4.16 -47.26
C LYS A 2 -78.11 3.77 -45.85
N LEU A 3 -78.53 2.62 -45.29
CA LEU A 3 -78.13 2.15 -43.97
C LEU A 3 -76.73 1.41 -43.95
N ALA A 4 -76.31 0.83 -45.08
CA ALA A 4 -75.05 0.11 -45.18
C ALA A 4 -73.82 1.06 -45.21
N VAL A 5 -73.99 2.26 -45.80
CA VAL A 5 -72.94 3.30 -45.91
C VAL A 5 -72.63 3.96 -44.57
N ILE A 6 -73.66 4.15 -43.72
CA ILE A 6 -73.47 4.79 -42.38
C ILE A 6 -72.77 3.83 -41.41
N ARG A 7 -72.95 2.52 -41.50
CA ARG A 7 -72.24 1.55 -40.64
C ARG A 7 -70.74 1.42 -41.00
N LEU A 8 -70.40 1.62 -42.28
CA LEU A 8 -68.98 1.58 -42.71
C LEU A 8 -68.19 2.81 -42.30
N ALA A 9 -68.86 3.98 -42.29
CA ALA A 9 -68.24 5.25 -41.86
C ALA A 9 -67.95 5.29 -40.35
N ILE A 10 -68.80 4.67 -39.50
CA ILE A 10 -68.58 4.61 -38.04
C ILE A 10 -67.49 3.59 -37.69
N ALA A 11 -67.30 2.50 -38.42
CA ALA A 11 -66.26 1.53 -38.21
C ALA A 11 -64.86 2.06 -38.58
N VAL A 12 -64.73 2.94 -39.56
CA VAL A 12 -63.47 3.54 -39.99
C VAL A 12 -63.04 4.66 -39.05
N ILE A 13 -63.98 5.39 -38.41
CA ILE A 13 -63.66 6.45 -37.45
C ILE A 13 -63.27 5.89 -36.09
N LEU A 14 -63.75 4.70 -35.68
CA LEU A 14 -63.31 4.03 -34.45
C LEU A 14 -61.92 3.39 -34.55
N LEU A 15 -61.37 3.16 -35.76
CA LEU A 15 -60.06 2.54 -35.98
C LEU A 15 -58.91 3.55 -36.00
N LEU A 16 -59.19 4.87 -35.98
CA LEU A 16 -58.19 5.94 -36.02
C LEU A 16 -57.95 6.61 -34.65
N LEU A 17 -58.56 6.11 -33.56
CA LEU A 17 -58.40 6.65 -32.21
C LEU A 17 -57.64 5.69 -31.26
N THR A 18 -56.98 4.67 -31.75
CA THR A 18 -55.98 3.94 -30.96
C THR A 18 -54.62 4.54 -31.21
N ASP A 19 -54.35 5.69 -30.60
CA ASP A 19 -52.98 6.15 -30.37
C ASP A 19 -52.27 5.02 -29.62
N PRO A 20 -51.17 4.45 -30.15
CA PRO A 20 -50.33 3.63 -29.32
C PRO A 20 -49.84 4.50 -28.21
N LEU A 21 -50.26 4.24 -26.96
CA LEU A 21 -49.63 4.78 -25.79
C LEU A 21 -48.12 4.56 -25.99
N ALA A 22 -47.46 5.60 -26.44
CA ALA A 22 -46.00 5.65 -26.47
C ALA A 22 -45.55 5.36 -25.05
N SER A 23 -45.10 4.13 -24.81
CA SER A 23 -44.49 3.78 -23.55
C SER A 23 -43.34 4.73 -23.36
N ALA A 24 -43.53 5.72 -22.48
CA ALA A 24 -42.44 6.59 -22.05
C ALA A 24 -41.29 5.67 -21.62
N PRO A 25 -40.07 5.90 -22.10
CA PRO A 25 -38.93 5.08 -21.67
C PRO A 25 -38.88 5.18 -20.15
N THR A 26 -39.16 4.09 -19.47
CA THR A 26 -38.94 4.00 -18.03
C THR A 26 -37.46 4.33 -17.83
N ALA A 27 -37.21 5.50 -17.26
CA ALA A 27 -35.85 5.90 -16.88
C ALA A 27 -35.35 4.81 -15.96
N GLN A 28 -34.44 3.97 -16.47
CA GLN A 28 -33.73 3.01 -15.63
C GLN A 28 -33.11 3.82 -14.48
N PRO A 29 -33.29 3.38 -13.23
CA PRO A 29 -32.62 4.05 -12.11
C PRO A 29 -31.13 4.15 -12.50
N ARG A 30 -30.59 5.36 -12.56
CA ARG A 30 -29.16 5.53 -12.76
C ARG A 30 -28.47 4.73 -11.67
N GLU A 31 -27.82 3.67 -12.05
CA GLU A 31 -27.04 2.85 -11.14
C GLU A 31 -26.11 3.77 -10.39
N LYS A 32 -26.16 3.75 -9.06
CA LYS A 32 -25.34 4.61 -8.20
C LYS A 32 -23.86 4.31 -8.52
N VAL A 33 -23.14 5.28 -9.07
CA VAL A 33 -21.71 5.16 -9.31
C VAL A 33 -21.02 4.93 -7.97
N PRO A 34 -20.36 3.78 -7.76
CA PRO A 34 -19.67 3.47 -6.51
C PRO A 34 -18.51 4.44 -6.28
N ARG A 35 -18.29 4.78 -5.01
CA ARG A 35 -17.27 5.72 -4.59
C ARG A 35 -16.23 5.03 -3.72
N VAL A 36 -14.97 5.10 -4.11
CA VAL A 36 -13.83 4.52 -3.39
C VAL A 36 -13.01 5.63 -2.77
N GLY A 37 -12.81 5.57 -1.45
CA GLY A 37 -11.85 6.41 -0.74
C GLY A 37 -10.45 5.80 -0.83
N TYR A 38 -9.44 6.58 -1.21
CA TYR A 38 -8.04 6.15 -1.21
C TYR A 38 -7.25 7.00 -0.22
N LEU A 39 -6.76 6.39 0.87
CA LEU A 39 -6.05 7.04 1.96
C LEU A 39 -4.56 6.71 1.92
N SER A 40 -3.74 7.66 1.49
CA SER A 40 -2.29 7.51 1.27
C SER A 40 -1.45 8.21 2.34
N PRO A 41 -0.30 7.62 2.75
CA PRO A 41 0.61 8.24 3.72
C PRO A 41 1.44 9.41 3.16
N GLY A 42 1.62 9.48 1.86
CA GLY A 42 2.50 10.46 1.23
C GLY A 42 1.82 11.71 0.73
N SER A 43 2.50 12.41 -0.18
CA SER A 43 1.99 13.57 -0.90
C SER A 43 1.53 13.20 -2.30
N SER A 44 0.52 13.91 -2.80
CA SER A 44 0.10 13.82 -4.21
C SER A 44 1.15 14.37 -5.18
N SER A 45 2.13 15.14 -4.71
CA SER A 45 3.25 15.63 -5.52
C SER A 45 4.45 14.67 -5.55
N ASP A 46 4.46 13.60 -4.74
CA ASP A 46 5.54 12.60 -4.74
C ASP A 46 5.34 11.60 -5.89
N PRO A 47 6.22 11.57 -6.91
CA PRO A 47 6.08 10.68 -8.06
C PRO A 47 5.97 9.19 -7.68
N VAL A 48 6.65 8.76 -6.62
CA VAL A 48 6.61 7.38 -6.13
C VAL A 48 5.21 7.05 -5.61
N ARG A 49 4.60 7.96 -4.87
CA ARG A 49 3.24 7.77 -4.35
C ARG A 49 2.20 7.84 -5.47
N GLN A 50 2.42 8.70 -6.46
CA GLN A 50 1.58 8.75 -7.66
C GLN A 50 1.67 7.44 -8.46
N ASN A 51 2.86 6.86 -8.63
CA ASN A 51 3.02 5.57 -9.31
C ASN A 51 2.27 4.43 -8.60
N ARG A 52 2.29 4.41 -7.26
CA ARG A 52 1.50 3.44 -6.48
C ARG A 52 0.00 3.64 -6.66
N PHE A 53 -0.47 4.89 -6.59
CA PHE A 53 -1.88 5.22 -6.82
C PHE A 53 -2.31 4.87 -8.25
N GLU A 54 -1.44 5.11 -9.24
CA GLU A 54 -1.70 4.74 -10.62
C GLU A 54 -1.72 3.21 -10.82
N ALA A 55 -0.89 2.44 -10.09
CA ALA A 55 -0.96 0.98 -10.09
C ALA A 55 -2.32 0.48 -9.56
N PHE A 56 -2.86 1.10 -8.52
CA PHE A 56 -4.21 0.82 -8.02
C PHE A 56 -5.28 1.13 -9.09
N ARG A 57 -5.21 2.33 -9.71
CA ARG A 57 -6.12 2.73 -10.81
C ARG A 57 -6.02 1.78 -12.01
N GLN A 58 -4.82 1.32 -12.33
CA GLN A 58 -4.60 0.32 -13.38
C GLN A 58 -5.31 -1.00 -13.04
N GLY A 59 -5.18 -1.48 -11.80
CA GLY A 59 -5.91 -2.66 -11.35
C GLY A 59 -7.44 -2.52 -11.47
N LEU A 60 -7.98 -1.34 -11.18
CA LEU A 60 -9.40 -1.06 -11.40
C LEU A 60 -9.78 -1.07 -12.90
N ARG A 61 -8.94 -0.48 -13.77
CA ARG A 61 -9.18 -0.50 -15.24
C ARG A 61 -9.18 -1.92 -15.80
N GLU A 62 -8.28 -2.78 -15.35
CA GLU A 62 -8.21 -4.20 -15.74
C GLU A 62 -9.48 -4.97 -15.36
N LEU A 63 -10.21 -4.50 -14.34
CA LEU A 63 -11.49 -5.06 -13.88
C LEU A 63 -12.72 -4.37 -14.52
N GLY A 64 -12.50 -3.45 -15.47
CA GLY A 64 -13.57 -2.76 -16.21
C GLY A 64 -14.08 -1.49 -15.56
N TYR A 65 -13.42 -0.98 -14.52
CA TYR A 65 -13.78 0.30 -13.92
C TYR A 65 -13.11 1.47 -14.64
N VAL A 66 -13.89 2.50 -14.95
CA VAL A 66 -13.44 3.74 -15.60
C VAL A 66 -13.84 4.91 -14.71
N GLU A 67 -12.83 5.59 -14.14
CA GLU A 67 -13.03 6.73 -13.27
C GLU A 67 -13.83 7.85 -13.98
N GLY A 68 -14.83 8.39 -13.28
CA GLY A 68 -15.74 9.39 -13.83
C GLY A 68 -16.89 8.82 -14.65
N GLN A 69 -16.90 7.51 -14.96
CA GLN A 69 -17.99 6.83 -15.68
C GLN A 69 -18.76 5.88 -14.76
N ASN A 70 -18.10 4.83 -14.28
CA ASN A 70 -18.72 3.77 -13.47
C ASN A 70 -18.05 3.58 -12.10
N ILE A 71 -17.07 4.41 -11.75
CA ILE A 71 -16.45 4.50 -10.43
C ILE A 71 -15.97 5.92 -10.16
N ALA A 72 -16.05 6.39 -8.90
CA ALA A 72 -15.43 7.62 -8.44
C ALA A 72 -14.36 7.33 -7.38
N ILE A 73 -13.21 8.01 -7.46
CA ILE A 73 -12.10 7.83 -6.52
C ILE A 73 -11.86 9.13 -5.75
N GLU A 74 -11.99 9.07 -4.43
CA GLU A 74 -11.77 10.16 -3.49
C GLU A 74 -10.43 9.97 -2.80
N SER A 75 -9.36 10.52 -3.34
CA SER A 75 -8.03 10.39 -2.74
C SER A 75 -7.78 11.39 -1.62
N ARG A 76 -7.12 10.95 -0.55
CA ARG A 76 -6.68 11.75 0.59
C ARG A 76 -5.24 11.44 0.92
N TRP A 77 -4.44 12.48 1.14
CA TRP A 77 -2.99 12.41 1.26
C TRP A 77 -2.55 12.98 2.61
N ALA A 78 -1.89 12.15 3.43
CA ALA A 78 -1.49 12.53 4.79
C ALA A 78 -0.22 13.38 4.85
N GLU A 79 0.49 13.57 3.72
CA GLU A 79 1.70 14.41 3.63
C GLU A 79 2.81 13.98 4.61
N GLY A 80 2.89 12.68 4.91
CA GLY A 80 3.85 12.12 5.87
C GLY A 80 3.51 12.39 7.34
N LYS A 81 2.31 12.87 7.65
CA LYS A 81 1.91 13.24 9.01
C LYS A 81 0.82 12.30 9.53
N TYR A 82 1.12 11.53 10.55
CA TYR A 82 0.19 10.55 11.14
C TYR A 82 -1.03 11.18 11.81
N ASP A 83 -0.90 12.39 12.36
CA ASP A 83 -1.97 13.16 12.99
C ASP A 83 -3.09 13.56 12.02
N ARG A 84 -2.79 13.63 10.72
CA ARG A 84 -3.78 13.97 9.69
C ARG A 84 -4.78 12.83 9.37
N TYR A 85 -4.44 11.58 9.66
CA TYR A 85 -5.28 10.45 9.25
C TYR A 85 -6.69 10.49 9.82
N SER A 86 -6.85 10.89 11.09
CA SER A 86 -8.16 10.97 11.73
C SER A 86 -9.11 11.91 10.95
N ALA A 87 -8.65 13.12 10.63
CA ALA A 87 -9.44 14.10 9.88
C ALA A 87 -9.73 13.65 8.45
N LEU A 88 -8.72 13.10 7.75
CA LEU A 88 -8.86 12.62 6.37
C LEU A 88 -9.83 11.43 6.28
N THR A 89 -9.78 10.53 7.25
CA THR A 89 -10.70 9.40 7.32
C THR A 89 -12.13 9.86 7.62
N ALA A 90 -12.31 10.78 8.56
CA ALA A 90 -13.62 11.36 8.88
C ALA A 90 -14.24 12.03 7.64
N ASP A 91 -13.44 12.67 6.80
CA ASP A 91 -13.88 13.24 5.52
C ASP A 91 -14.38 12.16 4.56
N LEU A 92 -13.66 11.06 4.38
CA LEU A 92 -14.10 9.92 3.56
C LEU A 92 -15.41 9.29 4.08
N VAL A 93 -15.54 9.14 5.40
CA VAL A 93 -16.77 8.63 6.04
C VAL A 93 -17.95 9.60 5.78
N ARG A 94 -17.74 10.92 5.89
CA ARG A 94 -18.75 11.93 5.59
C ARG A 94 -19.19 11.91 4.13
N LEU A 95 -18.28 11.63 3.20
CA LEU A 95 -18.56 11.47 1.77
C LEU A 95 -19.33 10.17 1.47
N LYS A 96 -19.52 9.29 2.49
CA LYS A 96 -20.23 8.02 2.36
C LYS A 96 -19.64 7.17 1.22
N VAL A 97 -18.31 7.03 1.21
CA VAL A 97 -17.65 6.14 0.26
C VAL A 97 -18.10 4.70 0.48
N ASP A 98 -18.17 3.90 -0.58
CA ASP A 98 -18.62 2.52 -0.51
C ASP A 98 -17.51 1.57 -0.03
N VAL A 99 -16.23 1.93 -0.24
CA VAL A 99 -15.03 1.21 0.23
C VAL A 99 -13.92 2.23 0.55
N ILE A 100 -13.11 1.96 1.57
CA ILE A 100 -11.87 2.72 1.85
C ILE A 100 -10.67 1.83 1.55
N VAL A 101 -9.78 2.24 0.65
CA VAL A 101 -8.44 1.66 0.48
C VAL A 101 -7.47 2.42 1.37
N ALA A 102 -6.89 1.75 2.37
CA ALA A 102 -6.01 2.36 3.36
C ALA A 102 -4.58 1.83 3.20
N VAL A 103 -3.64 2.71 2.83
CA VAL A 103 -2.25 2.35 2.58
C VAL A 103 -1.42 2.44 3.85
N GLY A 104 -1.00 1.28 4.36
CA GLY A 104 -0.21 1.14 5.58
C GLY A 104 -1.03 0.96 6.86
N GLY A 105 -0.37 0.43 7.89
CA GLY A 105 -1.02 0.00 9.14
C GLY A 105 -1.70 1.15 9.89
N ARG A 106 -1.05 2.32 9.96
CA ARG A 106 -1.63 3.48 10.67
C ARG A 106 -2.89 4.01 9.98
N ALA A 107 -2.87 4.15 8.65
CA ALA A 107 -4.04 4.57 7.87
C ALA A 107 -5.21 3.59 8.07
N THR A 108 -4.92 2.28 8.05
CA THR A 108 -5.92 1.22 8.28
C THR A 108 -6.50 1.30 9.69
N GLN A 109 -5.67 1.51 10.70
CA GLN A 109 -6.09 1.61 12.10
C GLN A 109 -7.01 2.83 12.32
N ASP A 110 -6.66 3.99 11.77
CA ASP A 110 -7.49 5.20 11.87
C ASP A 110 -8.81 5.04 11.09
N ALA A 111 -8.79 4.38 9.93
CA ALA A 111 -10.00 4.03 9.18
C ALA A 111 -10.90 3.07 9.98
N GLN A 112 -10.36 2.03 10.60
CA GLN A 112 -11.10 1.07 11.42
C GLN A 112 -11.72 1.72 12.68
N ARG A 113 -11.07 2.74 13.24
CA ARG A 113 -11.61 3.53 14.36
C ARG A 113 -12.76 4.43 13.93
N ALA A 114 -12.68 5.03 12.75
CA ALA A 114 -13.66 5.99 12.24
C ALA A 114 -14.95 5.32 11.75
N THR A 115 -14.88 4.06 11.30
CA THR A 115 -16.07 3.34 10.82
C THR A 115 -16.00 1.84 11.11
N ARG A 116 -17.17 1.26 11.44
CA ARG A 116 -17.35 -0.18 11.58
C ARG A 116 -18.18 -0.79 10.45
N THR A 117 -18.71 0.04 9.57
CA THR A 117 -19.66 -0.36 8.52
C THR A 117 -19.10 -0.23 7.12
N ILE A 118 -18.28 0.81 6.85
CA ILE A 118 -17.64 0.94 5.54
C ILE A 118 -16.53 -0.12 5.44
N PRO A 119 -16.52 -0.95 4.41
CA PRO A 119 -15.43 -1.88 4.10
C PRO A 119 -14.09 -1.16 3.97
N ILE A 120 -13.03 -1.77 4.51
CA ILE A 120 -11.67 -1.26 4.43
C ILE A 120 -10.78 -2.31 3.77
N VAL A 121 -10.19 -1.95 2.65
CA VAL A 121 -9.15 -2.71 1.98
C VAL A 121 -7.80 -2.15 2.42
N MET A 122 -7.09 -2.87 3.26
CA MET A 122 -5.73 -2.51 3.63
C MET A 122 -4.75 -2.88 2.51
N SER A 123 -3.75 -2.04 2.28
CA SER A 123 -2.63 -2.30 1.38
C SER A 123 -1.31 -1.97 2.08
N VAL A 124 -0.26 -2.76 1.80
CA VAL A 124 1.10 -2.55 2.34
C VAL A 124 1.12 -2.50 3.88
N VAL A 125 0.34 -3.36 4.53
CA VAL A 125 0.33 -3.50 6.00
C VAL A 125 1.34 -4.54 6.44
N ILE A 126 2.10 -4.25 7.49
CA ILE A 126 3.23 -5.06 7.96
C ILE A 126 2.75 -6.32 8.68
N ASP A 127 2.02 -6.15 9.77
CA ASP A 127 1.52 -7.23 10.61
C ASP A 127 0.07 -6.91 11.03
N PRO A 128 -0.92 -7.33 10.24
CA PRO A 128 -2.31 -7.06 10.54
C PRO A 128 -2.84 -7.84 11.75
N LEU A 129 -2.23 -8.98 12.09
CA LEU A 129 -2.58 -9.77 13.28
C LEU A 129 -2.04 -9.12 14.55
N GLY A 130 -0.73 -8.89 14.62
CA GLY A 130 -0.09 -8.31 15.80
C GLY A 130 -0.52 -6.87 16.07
N SER A 131 -0.97 -6.14 15.06
CA SER A 131 -1.57 -4.81 15.20
C SER A 131 -3.07 -4.81 15.54
N GLY A 132 -3.72 -5.98 15.62
CA GLY A 132 -5.13 -6.12 15.95
C GLY A 132 -6.11 -5.62 14.89
N LEU A 133 -5.67 -5.49 13.65
CA LEU A 133 -6.51 -5.07 12.51
C LEU A 133 -7.46 -6.18 12.06
N VAL A 134 -7.02 -7.43 12.17
CA VAL A 134 -7.80 -8.62 11.83
C VAL A 134 -7.61 -9.72 12.89
N VAL A 135 -8.58 -10.61 13.03
CA VAL A 135 -8.50 -11.72 14.01
C VAL A 135 -7.77 -12.93 13.46
N SER A 136 -7.79 -13.13 12.13
CA SER A 136 -6.97 -14.11 11.42
C SER A 136 -6.81 -13.70 9.96
N LEU A 137 -5.78 -14.22 9.26
CA LEU A 137 -5.60 -13.95 7.84
C LEU A 137 -6.66 -14.66 7.00
N ALA A 138 -7.05 -15.87 7.36
CA ALA A 138 -8.03 -16.66 6.61
C ALA A 138 -9.45 -16.11 6.77
N ARG A 139 -9.79 -15.57 7.94
CA ARG A 139 -11.10 -14.97 8.25
C ARG A 139 -10.89 -13.70 9.07
N PRO A 140 -10.80 -12.54 8.43
CA PRO A 140 -10.50 -11.28 9.09
C PRO A 140 -11.48 -10.88 10.18
N GLY A 141 -12.77 -11.23 10.04
CA GLY A 141 -13.79 -11.16 11.10
C GLY A 141 -14.41 -9.78 11.35
N GLY A 142 -14.00 -8.75 10.62
CA GLY A 142 -14.50 -7.38 10.78
C GLY A 142 -14.77 -6.70 9.43
N ASN A 143 -14.65 -5.37 9.41
CA ASN A 143 -14.77 -4.60 8.18
C ASN A 143 -13.43 -4.37 7.44
N VAL A 144 -12.34 -5.00 7.89
CA VAL A 144 -10.99 -4.89 7.30
C VAL A 144 -10.60 -6.19 6.62
N THR A 145 -10.10 -6.09 5.39
CA THR A 145 -9.44 -7.16 4.62
C THR A 145 -8.36 -6.56 3.74
N GLY A 146 -7.69 -7.32 2.87
CA GLY A 146 -6.75 -6.80 1.87
C GLY A 146 -5.41 -7.52 1.87
N LEU A 147 -4.29 -6.77 1.79
CA LEU A 147 -2.95 -7.30 1.54
C LEU A 147 -1.95 -6.89 2.63
N THR A 148 -1.16 -7.87 3.09
CA THR A 148 -0.02 -7.64 3.99
C THR A 148 1.29 -7.74 3.22
N ILE A 149 2.36 -7.15 3.76
CA ILE A 149 3.72 -7.29 3.23
C ILE A 149 4.58 -8.31 3.97
N MET A 150 4.10 -8.90 5.06
CA MET A 150 4.83 -9.87 5.89
C MET A 150 6.24 -9.39 6.29
N ALA A 151 6.40 -8.09 6.58
CA ALA A 151 7.72 -7.49 6.78
C ALA A 151 8.45 -7.99 8.03
N SER A 152 7.75 -8.52 9.03
CA SER A 152 8.37 -9.16 10.19
C SER A 152 9.27 -10.32 9.76
N ASP A 153 8.80 -11.18 8.86
CA ASP A 153 9.54 -12.37 8.43
C ASP A 153 10.71 -12.01 7.49
N LEU A 154 10.68 -10.80 6.91
CA LEU A 154 11.68 -10.36 5.92
C LEU A 154 12.94 -9.77 6.56
N VAL A 155 12.83 -9.20 7.76
CA VAL A 155 13.97 -8.48 8.37
C VAL A 155 15.16 -9.41 8.65
N GLY A 156 14.90 -10.66 8.99
CA GLY A 156 15.92 -11.69 9.11
C GLY A 156 16.69 -11.89 7.81
N LYS A 157 15.97 -12.03 6.70
CA LYS A 157 16.57 -12.16 5.37
C LYS A 157 17.34 -10.90 4.93
N GLN A 158 16.84 -9.74 5.26
CA GLN A 158 17.53 -8.46 5.01
C GLN A 158 18.88 -8.40 5.74
N LEU A 159 18.93 -8.84 7.00
CA LEU A 159 20.17 -8.94 7.78
C LEU A 159 21.14 -9.97 7.20
N GLU A 160 20.68 -11.14 6.76
CA GLU A 160 21.50 -12.13 6.07
C GLU A 160 22.14 -11.55 4.79
N LEU A 161 21.33 -10.95 3.92
CA LEU A 161 21.79 -10.31 2.68
C LEU A 161 22.82 -9.20 2.97
N LEU A 162 22.59 -8.41 4.01
CA LEU A 162 23.51 -7.36 4.43
C LEU A 162 24.85 -7.97 4.88
N LYS A 163 24.82 -9.09 5.61
CA LYS A 163 26.01 -9.81 6.05
C LYS A 163 26.75 -10.50 4.90
N GLU A 164 26.07 -10.94 3.84
CA GLU A 164 26.71 -11.42 2.61
C GLU A 164 27.53 -10.31 1.93
N VAL A 165 27.04 -9.06 1.94
CA VAL A 165 27.73 -7.89 1.36
C VAL A 165 28.87 -7.39 2.26
N VAL A 166 28.69 -7.46 3.59
CA VAL A 166 29.67 -6.99 4.58
C VAL A 166 29.93 -8.11 5.59
N PRO A 167 30.71 -9.17 5.24
CA PRO A 167 30.88 -10.35 6.09
C PRO A 167 31.45 -10.06 7.48
N MET A 168 32.31 -9.05 7.59
CA MET A 168 32.97 -8.68 8.85
C MET A 168 32.15 -7.73 9.71
N VAL A 169 30.91 -7.40 9.32
CA VAL A 169 30.06 -6.53 10.13
C VAL A 169 29.74 -7.19 11.47
N SER A 170 30.06 -6.48 12.56
CA SER A 170 29.79 -6.94 13.93
C SER A 170 28.71 -6.11 14.62
N ARG A 171 28.43 -4.90 14.11
CA ARG A 171 27.39 -4.01 14.62
C ARG A 171 26.54 -3.46 13.46
N VAL A 172 25.25 -3.67 13.54
CA VAL A 172 24.26 -3.19 12.57
C VAL A 172 23.32 -2.19 13.27
N ALA A 173 23.16 -1.01 12.71
CA ALA A 173 22.13 -0.08 13.15
C ALA A 173 20.79 -0.50 12.57
N LEU A 174 19.72 -0.35 13.34
CA LEU A 174 18.35 -0.58 12.89
C LEU A 174 17.54 0.69 13.16
N LEU A 175 17.09 1.35 12.10
CA LEU A 175 16.24 2.53 12.18
C LEU A 175 14.78 2.14 12.07
N TRP A 176 13.96 2.56 13.02
CA TRP A 176 12.56 2.22 13.09
C TRP A 176 11.69 3.35 13.65
N ASN A 177 10.37 3.28 13.38
CA ASN A 177 9.40 4.23 13.90
C ASN A 177 8.47 3.55 14.93
N PRO A 178 8.55 3.90 16.23
CA PRO A 178 7.69 3.29 17.26
C PRO A 178 6.21 3.70 17.14
N ALA A 179 5.89 4.77 16.41
CA ALA A 179 4.51 5.17 16.15
C ALA A 179 3.80 4.31 15.09
N ASN A 180 4.55 3.47 14.36
CA ASN A 180 3.97 2.50 13.43
C ASN A 180 3.59 1.21 14.18
N PRO A 181 2.31 0.81 14.17
CA PRO A 181 1.86 -0.36 14.93
C PRO A 181 2.51 -1.69 14.51
N GLY A 182 3.02 -1.78 13.25
CA GLY A 182 3.73 -2.96 12.76
C GLY A 182 5.22 -3.01 13.08
N SER A 183 5.80 -1.98 13.71
CA SER A 183 7.25 -1.93 13.93
C SER A 183 7.75 -2.83 15.07
N ALA A 184 6.98 -2.98 16.14
CA ALA A 184 7.40 -3.79 17.28
C ALA A 184 7.59 -5.29 16.95
N PRO A 185 6.72 -5.95 16.16
CA PRO A 185 6.99 -7.30 15.68
C PRO A 185 8.27 -7.39 14.84
N GLN A 186 8.48 -6.46 13.89
CA GLN A 186 9.69 -6.44 13.08
C GLN A 186 10.96 -6.29 13.94
N LEU A 187 10.91 -5.45 14.98
CA LEU A 187 12.05 -5.25 15.89
C LEU A 187 12.41 -6.55 16.61
N ARG A 188 11.42 -7.28 17.14
CA ARG A 188 11.66 -8.57 17.81
C ARG A 188 12.32 -9.60 16.88
N GLU A 189 11.84 -9.70 15.65
CA GLU A 189 12.44 -10.59 14.64
C GLU A 189 13.85 -10.14 14.25
N ALA A 190 14.09 -8.83 14.10
CA ALA A 190 15.42 -8.29 13.85
C ALA A 190 16.41 -8.65 14.98
N GLU A 191 15.98 -8.54 16.23
CA GLU A 191 16.79 -8.91 17.40
C GLU A 191 17.09 -10.42 17.44
N ALA A 192 16.11 -11.27 17.11
CA ALA A 192 16.30 -12.72 17.03
C ALA A 192 17.29 -13.08 15.92
N ALA A 193 17.10 -12.53 14.71
CA ALA A 193 17.98 -12.75 13.58
C ALA A 193 19.40 -12.22 13.82
N ALA A 194 19.55 -11.07 14.42
CA ALA A 194 20.85 -10.49 14.77
C ALA A 194 21.63 -11.41 15.73
N ARG A 195 20.96 -11.97 16.75
CA ARG A 195 21.57 -12.95 17.65
C ARG A 195 22.03 -14.20 16.90
N ALA A 196 21.19 -14.73 16.01
CA ALA A 196 21.53 -15.93 15.22
C ALA A 196 22.73 -15.69 14.28
N LEU A 197 22.84 -14.48 13.71
CA LEU A 197 23.91 -14.07 12.80
C LEU A 197 25.19 -13.61 13.54
N GLY A 198 25.19 -13.56 14.88
CA GLY A 198 26.33 -13.08 15.68
C GLY A 198 26.63 -11.59 15.46
N VAL A 199 25.62 -10.77 15.16
CA VAL A 199 25.78 -9.31 15.04
C VAL A 199 25.10 -8.59 16.21
N ARG A 200 25.71 -7.49 16.66
CA ARG A 200 25.10 -6.62 17.66
C ARG A 200 24.18 -5.63 16.98
N LEU A 201 22.91 -5.61 17.39
CA LEU A 201 21.93 -4.67 16.89
C LEU A 201 21.96 -3.38 17.73
N GLN A 202 22.03 -2.22 17.05
CA GLN A 202 21.85 -0.89 17.64
C GLN A 202 20.49 -0.36 17.17
N THR A 203 19.48 -0.37 18.04
CA THR A 203 18.14 0.11 17.73
C THR A 203 18.02 1.61 17.90
N LEU A 204 17.50 2.30 16.89
CA LEU A 204 17.38 3.75 16.85
C LEU A 204 16.00 4.15 16.39
N GLU A 205 15.36 5.02 17.15
CA GLU A 205 14.01 5.50 16.86
C GLU A 205 14.04 6.75 15.99
N ALA A 206 13.06 6.89 15.10
CA ALA A 206 12.78 8.15 14.41
C ALA A 206 11.28 8.25 14.09
N ARG A 207 10.61 9.21 14.73
CA ARG A 207 9.17 9.49 14.58
C ARG A 207 8.89 10.59 13.56
N ASP A 208 9.91 11.39 13.29
CA ASP A 208 9.85 12.55 12.41
C ASP A 208 11.18 12.78 11.67
N PRO A 209 11.23 13.70 10.69
CA PRO A 209 12.45 13.99 9.93
C PRO A 209 13.62 14.53 10.76
N GLN A 210 13.37 15.20 11.90
CA GLN A 210 14.41 15.78 12.77
C GLN A 210 15.13 14.67 13.53
N GLU A 211 14.39 13.66 14.03
CA GLU A 211 14.96 12.53 14.76
C GLU A 211 15.87 11.66 13.87
N ILE A 212 15.68 11.64 12.54
CA ILE A 212 16.55 10.91 11.60
C ILE A 212 18.00 11.38 11.69
N GLY A 213 18.21 12.71 11.72
CA GLY A 213 19.56 13.28 11.84
C GLY A 213 20.27 12.85 13.14
N SER A 214 19.55 12.86 14.25
CA SER A 214 20.01 12.42 15.56
C SER A 214 20.34 10.92 15.59
N ALA A 215 19.48 10.09 14.98
CA ALA A 215 19.73 8.66 14.85
C ALA A 215 21.03 8.37 14.08
N PHE A 216 21.26 9.05 12.96
CA PHE A 216 22.50 8.90 12.19
C PHE A 216 23.74 9.40 12.93
N ALA A 217 23.63 10.44 13.77
CA ALA A 217 24.72 10.86 14.65
C ALA A 217 25.06 9.77 15.68
N ALA A 218 24.05 9.13 16.27
CA ALA A 218 24.23 8.00 17.19
C ALA A 218 24.87 6.78 16.50
N MET A 219 24.47 6.44 15.27
CA MET A 219 25.11 5.38 14.46
C MET A 219 26.62 5.61 14.33
N THR A 220 27.00 6.84 14.01
CA THR A 220 28.42 7.22 13.86
C THR A 220 29.19 7.12 15.20
N ARG A 221 28.61 7.65 16.28
CA ARG A 221 29.23 7.62 17.61
C ARG A 221 29.50 6.20 18.10
N GLU A 222 28.56 5.28 17.82
CA GLU A 222 28.65 3.88 18.22
C GLU A 222 29.30 2.96 17.17
N ARG A 223 29.78 3.54 16.08
CA ARG A 223 30.50 2.83 15.01
C ARG A 223 29.68 1.69 14.39
N ALA A 224 28.43 1.97 14.01
CA ALA A 224 27.66 1.02 13.21
C ALA A 224 28.36 0.78 11.87
N GLY A 225 28.52 -0.50 11.49
CA GLY A 225 29.17 -0.89 10.24
C GLY A 225 28.19 -1.10 9.08
N ALA A 226 26.89 -1.16 9.36
CA ALA A 226 25.82 -1.29 8.36
C ALA A 226 24.48 -0.83 8.95
N LEU A 227 23.44 -0.73 8.11
CA LEU A 227 22.16 -0.17 8.47
C LEU A 227 21.00 -1.00 7.89
N VAL A 228 19.98 -1.27 8.70
CA VAL A 228 18.68 -1.77 8.29
C VAL A 228 17.63 -0.70 8.56
N ILE A 229 16.76 -0.41 7.61
CA ILE A 229 15.62 0.48 7.80
C ILE A 229 14.34 -0.34 7.71
N LEU A 230 13.59 -0.37 8.81
CA LEU A 230 12.31 -1.07 8.83
C LEU A 230 11.29 -0.35 7.95
N ALA A 231 10.37 -1.12 7.38
CA ALA A 231 9.31 -0.57 6.55
C ALA A 231 8.40 0.36 7.36
N ASP A 232 8.36 1.63 7.00
CA ASP A 232 7.55 2.67 7.64
C ASP A 232 7.22 3.78 6.66
N ALA A 233 6.01 4.34 6.75
CA ALA A 233 5.55 5.36 5.82
C ALA A 233 6.29 6.70 5.98
N ILE A 234 6.59 7.13 7.21
CA ILE A 234 7.33 8.37 7.49
C ILE A 234 8.77 8.23 7.00
N LEU A 235 9.44 7.13 7.37
CA LEU A 235 10.81 6.88 6.92
C LEU A 235 10.89 6.78 5.39
N THR A 236 9.92 6.15 4.74
CA THR A 236 9.85 6.07 3.27
C THR A 236 9.67 7.45 2.62
N ASN A 237 8.90 8.35 3.23
CA ASN A 237 8.77 9.72 2.73
C ASN A 237 10.10 10.49 2.82
N GLN A 238 10.99 10.12 3.76
CA GLN A 238 12.34 10.70 3.94
C GLN A 238 13.45 9.86 3.25
N ARG A 239 13.08 8.97 2.33
CA ARG A 239 14.01 8.03 1.68
C ARG A 239 15.24 8.69 1.06
N ARG A 240 15.09 9.88 0.43
CA ARG A 240 16.21 10.63 -0.15
C ARG A 240 17.19 11.08 0.93
N GLN A 241 16.69 11.73 1.98
CA GLN A 241 17.50 12.15 3.13
C GLN A 241 18.22 10.96 3.76
N ILE A 242 17.52 9.85 3.98
CA ILE A 242 18.09 8.64 4.60
C ILE A 242 19.17 8.03 3.71
N ALA A 243 18.92 7.88 2.40
CA ALA A 243 19.91 7.35 1.46
C ALA A 243 21.17 8.24 1.36
N GLU A 244 21.01 9.56 1.32
CA GLU A 244 22.12 10.52 1.32
C GLU A 244 22.93 10.45 2.63
N LEU A 245 22.26 10.34 3.78
CA LEU A 245 22.93 10.22 5.08
C LEU A 245 23.70 8.90 5.19
N ALA A 246 23.13 7.79 4.69
CA ALA A 246 23.81 6.51 4.64
C ALA A 246 25.06 6.58 3.75
N ALA A 247 24.94 7.15 2.55
CA ALA A 247 26.05 7.33 1.61
C ALA A 247 27.15 8.22 2.20
N LYS A 248 26.83 9.38 2.79
CA LYS A 248 27.80 10.29 3.44
C LYS A 248 28.57 9.62 4.55
N ARG A 249 27.96 8.68 5.28
CA ARG A 249 28.59 7.95 6.38
C ARG A 249 29.18 6.61 5.96
N ARG A 250 29.15 6.31 4.67
CA ARG A 250 29.62 5.03 4.10
C ARG A 250 29.00 3.81 4.80
N LEU A 251 27.70 3.89 5.12
CA LEU A 251 26.94 2.81 5.73
C LEU A 251 26.25 1.97 4.64
N PRO A 252 26.71 0.75 4.39
CA PRO A 252 25.94 -0.21 3.61
C PRO A 252 24.55 -0.40 4.23
N ALA A 253 23.49 -0.28 3.42
CA ALA A 253 22.14 -0.31 3.96
C ALA A 253 21.22 -1.21 3.14
N VAL A 254 20.33 -1.94 3.84
CA VAL A 254 19.21 -2.67 3.26
C VAL A 254 17.89 -2.06 3.72
N TYR A 255 16.94 -2.05 2.80
CA TYR A 255 15.68 -1.35 2.97
C TYR A 255 14.48 -2.29 2.76
N GLY A 256 13.41 -2.05 3.51
CA GLY A 256 12.17 -2.83 3.44
C GLY A 256 11.20 -2.42 2.31
N VAL A 257 11.53 -1.36 1.55
CA VAL A 257 10.72 -0.88 0.42
C VAL A 257 11.60 -0.48 -0.75
N SER A 258 11.15 -0.75 -1.99
CA SER A 258 11.96 -0.63 -3.23
C SER A 258 12.35 0.80 -3.56
N GLU A 259 11.58 1.78 -3.14
CA GLU A 259 11.79 3.19 -3.44
C GLU A 259 13.08 3.78 -2.89
N TYR A 260 13.69 3.13 -1.90
CA TYR A 260 15.01 3.51 -1.42
C TYR A 260 16.10 3.22 -2.44
N ALA A 261 16.01 2.12 -3.18
CA ALA A 261 17.00 1.79 -4.22
C ALA A 261 17.01 2.86 -5.32
N GLU A 262 15.83 3.37 -5.69
CA GLU A 262 15.67 4.47 -6.65
C GLU A 262 16.17 5.82 -6.11
N ALA A 263 16.12 6.00 -4.78
CA ALA A 263 16.66 7.17 -4.10
C ALA A 263 18.18 7.10 -3.84
N GLY A 264 18.88 6.10 -4.37
CA GLY A 264 20.31 5.90 -4.17
C GLY A 264 20.68 4.96 -3.03
N GLY A 265 19.71 4.23 -2.45
CA GLY A 265 19.97 3.19 -1.46
C GLY A 265 20.69 1.98 -2.07
N LEU A 266 21.47 1.25 -1.27
CA LEU A 266 22.31 0.14 -1.74
C LEU A 266 21.48 -1.06 -2.19
N MET A 267 20.55 -1.53 -1.34
CA MET A 267 19.87 -2.78 -1.58
C MET A 267 18.45 -2.79 -0.97
N PHE A 268 17.50 -3.32 -1.72
CA PHE A 268 16.15 -3.59 -1.25
C PHE A 268 15.88 -5.10 -1.32
N TYR A 269 15.18 -5.60 -0.31
CA TYR A 269 14.57 -6.93 -0.35
C TYR A 269 13.18 -6.91 0.27
N GLY A 270 12.16 -7.27 -0.50
CA GLY A 270 10.76 -7.28 -0.05
C GLY A 270 9.76 -7.47 -1.19
N PRO A 271 8.46 -7.42 -0.90
CA PRO A 271 7.42 -7.52 -1.92
C PRO A 271 7.29 -6.23 -2.74
N SER A 272 6.84 -6.40 -3.98
CA SER A 272 6.54 -5.26 -4.85
C SER A 272 5.33 -4.47 -4.33
N SER A 273 5.58 -3.23 -3.90
CA SER A 273 4.51 -2.33 -3.47
C SER A 273 3.54 -1.98 -4.60
N LEU A 274 4.02 -1.93 -5.85
CA LEU A 274 3.18 -1.65 -7.02
C LEU A 274 2.23 -2.82 -7.30
N ASP A 275 2.70 -4.07 -7.17
CA ASP A 275 1.84 -5.25 -7.33
C ASP A 275 0.76 -5.30 -6.25
N LEU A 276 1.12 -5.02 -5.00
CA LEU A 276 0.16 -4.98 -3.89
C LEU A 276 -0.92 -3.90 -4.11
N GLU A 277 -0.55 -2.71 -4.56
CA GLU A 277 -1.51 -1.65 -4.86
C GLU A 277 -2.43 -2.04 -6.03
N ARG A 278 -1.89 -2.63 -7.10
CA ARG A 278 -2.68 -3.12 -8.22
C ARG A 278 -3.68 -4.20 -7.78
N ARG A 279 -3.23 -5.15 -6.94
CA ARG A 279 -4.08 -6.22 -6.41
C ARG A 279 -5.13 -5.74 -5.42
N ALA A 280 -4.93 -4.62 -4.73
CA ALA A 280 -5.95 -4.02 -3.86
C ALA A 280 -7.26 -3.73 -4.61
N ALA A 281 -7.18 -3.41 -5.92
CA ALA A 281 -8.36 -3.24 -6.78
C ALA A 281 -9.24 -4.49 -6.85
N THR A 282 -8.66 -5.71 -6.78
CA THR A 282 -9.43 -6.97 -6.78
C THR A 282 -10.32 -7.11 -5.53
N PHE A 283 -9.83 -6.64 -4.39
CA PHE A 283 -10.64 -6.61 -3.17
C PHE A 283 -11.77 -5.59 -3.25
N VAL A 284 -11.48 -4.41 -3.82
CA VAL A 284 -12.51 -3.39 -4.09
C VAL A 284 -13.60 -3.96 -4.99
N ASP A 285 -13.23 -4.61 -6.10
CA ASP A 285 -14.17 -5.25 -7.03
C ASP A 285 -15.06 -6.28 -6.33
N LYS A 286 -14.47 -7.21 -5.57
CA LYS A 286 -15.20 -8.23 -4.82
C LYS A 286 -16.21 -7.60 -3.85
N ILE A 287 -15.80 -6.55 -3.14
CA ILE A 287 -16.64 -5.86 -2.16
C ILE A 287 -17.79 -5.11 -2.86
N LEU A 288 -17.51 -4.39 -3.94
CA LEU A 288 -18.55 -3.70 -4.72
C LEU A 288 -19.56 -4.67 -5.34
N LYS A 289 -19.15 -5.92 -5.59
CA LYS A 289 -20.02 -7.03 -6.02
C LYS A 289 -20.72 -7.75 -4.87
N GLY A 290 -20.61 -7.26 -3.64
CA GLY A 290 -21.36 -7.75 -2.47
C GLY A 290 -20.59 -8.70 -1.55
N ALA A 291 -19.31 -8.99 -1.78
CA ALA A 291 -18.52 -9.78 -0.85
C ALA A 291 -18.29 -9.02 0.46
N LYS A 292 -18.36 -9.73 1.59
CA LYS A 292 -18.11 -9.13 2.91
C LYS A 292 -16.62 -9.17 3.23
N PRO A 293 -16.03 -8.07 3.73
CA PRO A 293 -14.62 -8.05 4.15
C PRO A 293 -14.26 -9.18 5.14
N ALA A 294 -15.18 -9.50 6.05
CA ALA A 294 -15.00 -10.55 7.05
C ALA A 294 -14.74 -11.95 6.45
N ASP A 295 -15.22 -12.20 5.23
CA ASP A 295 -15.14 -13.49 4.54
C ASP A 295 -14.04 -13.52 3.47
N LEU A 296 -13.40 -12.36 3.19
CA LEU A 296 -12.31 -12.26 2.22
C LEU A 296 -10.97 -12.44 2.94
N PRO A 297 -10.22 -13.53 2.69
CA PRO A 297 -8.91 -13.75 3.31
C PRO A 297 -7.95 -12.60 3.04
N VAL A 298 -7.13 -12.26 4.02
CA VAL A 298 -5.98 -11.36 3.85
C VAL A 298 -4.93 -12.11 3.04
N GLU A 299 -4.54 -11.53 1.91
CA GLU A 299 -3.53 -12.10 1.04
C GLU A 299 -2.12 -11.68 1.45
N GLN A 300 -1.20 -12.63 1.38
CA GLN A 300 0.23 -12.43 1.58
C GLN A 300 0.92 -12.25 0.22
N PRO A 301 2.12 -11.62 0.17
CA PRO A 301 2.92 -11.59 -1.05
C PRO A 301 3.35 -13.01 -1.42
N SER A 302 3.25 -13.34 -2.69
CA SER A 302 3.78 -14.59 -3.26
C SER A 302 5.14 -14.39 -3.94
N LYS A 303 5.52 -13.15 -4.20
CA LYS A 303 6.76 -12.78 -4.89
C LYS A 303 7.49 -11.69 -4.11
N PHE A 304 8.79 -11.94 -3.90
CA PHE A 304 9.72 -10.99 -3.31
C PHE A 304 10.75 -10.58 -4.36
N GLU A 305 11.23 -9.36 -4.27
CA GLU A 305 12.19 -8.78 -5.20
C GLU A 305 13.48 -8.40 -4.46
N LEU A 306 14.62 -8.73 -5.04
CA LEU A 306 15.93 -8.25 -4.64
C LEU A 306 16.39 -7.20 -5.66
N VAL A 307 16.56 -5.95 -5.20
CA VAL A 307 17.10 -4.87 -6.03
C VAL A 307 18.45 -4.43 -5.49
N ILE A 308 19.46 -4.33 -6.34
CA ILE A 308 20.81 -3.94 -5.98
C ILE A 308 21.23 -2.71 -6.80
N ASN A 309 21.77 -1.69 -6.14
CA ASN A 309 22.28 -0.48 -6.77
C ASN A 309 23.81 -0.54 -6.83
N LEU A 310 24.35 -0.85 -8.00
CA LEU A 310 25.81 -0.96 -8.23
C LEU A 310 26.51 0.39 -8.19
N LYS A 311 25.86 1.49 -8.58
CA LYS A 311 26.44 2.83 -8.40
C LYS A 311 26.75 3.11 -6.94
N THR A 312 25.79 2.78 -6.05
CA THR A 312 25.94 2.95 -4.61
C THR A 312 26.94 1.97 -4.05
N ALA A 313 26.96 0.70 -4.47
CA ALA A 313 27.98 -0.27 -4.08
C ALA A 313 29.39 0.24 -4.41
N LYS A 314 29.62 0.69 -5.64
CA LYS A 314 30.88 1.28 -6.09
C LYS A 314 31.28 2.52 -5.26
N ALA A 315 30.34 3.42 -4.99
CA ALA A 315 30.60 4.62 -4.17
C ALA A 315 30.97 4.28 -2.72
N LEU A 316 30.46 3.17 -2.20
CA LEU A 316 30.80 2.65 -0.87
C LEU A 316 32.11 1.82 -0.84
N GLY A 317 32.71 1.54 -2.01
CA GLY A 317 33.88 0.68 -2.15
C GLY A 317 33.57 -0.81 -1.92
N LEU A 318 32.33 -1.24 -2.18
CA LEU A 318 31.87 -2.60 -1.99
C LEU A 318 31.94 -3.39 -3.28
N THR A 319 32.44 -4.62 -3.20
CA THR A 319 32.32 -5.61 -4.27
C THR A 319 31.11 -6.51 -3.96
N MET A 320 30.10 -6.46 -4.83
CA MET A 320 28.92 -7.30 -4.67
C MET A 320 29.24 -8.76 -5.00
N PRO A 321 28.89 -9.72 -4.13
CA PRO A 321 29.11 -11.14 -4.41
C PRO A 321 28.41 -11.58 -5.70
N PRO A 322 29.06 -12.33 -6.60
CA PRO A 322 28.43 -12.82 -7.84
C PRO A 322 27.14 -13.61 -7.59
N SER A 323 27.11 -14.42 -6.52
CA SER A 323 25.93 -15.18 -6.11
C SER A 323 24.74 -14.28 -5.73
N LEU A 324 25.00 -13.09 -5.20
CA LEU A 324 23.97 -12.11 -4.87
C LEU A 324 23.44 -11.42 -6.12
N LEU A 325 24.32 -11.07 -7.05
CA LEU A 325 23.92 -10.48 -8.34
C LEU A 325 23.09 -11.44 -9.20
N GLN A 326 23.40 -12.74 -9.17
CA GLN A 326 22.60 -13.75 -9.89
C GLN A 326 21.18 -13.91 -9.31
N ARG A 327 20.98 -13.60 -8.03
CA ARG A 327 19.67 -13.64 -7.38
C ARG A 327 18.89 -12.33 -7.47
N ALA A 328 19.52 -11.27 -7.95
CA ALA A 328 18.89 -9.98 -8.06
C ALA A 328 17.83 -9.98 -9.20
N ASP A 329 16.61 -9.57 -8.88
CA ASP A 329 15.56 -9.36 -9.88
C ASP A 329 15.81 -8.10 -10.70
N ARG A 330 16.49 -7.10 -10.12
CA ARG A 330 16.87 -5.86 -10.77
C ARG A 330 18.21 -5.32 -10.25
N VAL A 331 19.05 -4.91 -11.18
CA VAL A 331 20.33 -4.24 -10.90
C VAL A 331 20.27 -2.82 -11.48
N ILE A 332 20.59 -1.81 -10.66
CA ILE A 332 20.68 -0.40 -11.05
C ILE A 332 22.15 -0.09 -11.29
N GLU A 333 22.49 0.27 -12.55
CA GLU A 333 23.85 0.59 -13.01
C GLU A 333 24.08 2.10 -13.13
#